data_045beed377a629b1f9e70f3be88be5e3
#
_entry.id   045beed377a629b1f9e70f3be88be5e3
#
_cell.length_a   1.000
_cell.length_b   1.000
_cell.length_c   1.000
_cell.angle_alpha   90.00
_cell.angle_beta   90.00
_cell.angle_gamma   90.00
#
_symmetry.space_group_name_H-M   'P 1'
#
loop_
_entity.id
_entity.type
_entity.pdbx_description
1 polymer ?
#
loop_
_entity_poly.entity_id
_entity_poly.type
_entity_poly.pdbx_seq_one_letter_code
_entity_poly.pdbx_strand_id
1 'polypeptide(L)'
;MQTGAVTSILFDFESGELLEKWLYFTSDTHFDSVYCNRNMFFSDLDQAKLRDAFVFVIGDFFDAMQGRFDPRRDMSILRPEYRRSDYYDYVVKDSSEKLEKYANNIAMIAPGNHELSVLKNANTFLSDRLVSYLNNKTGSRIIHGGYGGW
;
A
#
# COMPACT_ATOMS: atom_id res chain seq x y z
N MET A 1 1.20 -23.80 -10.42
CA MET A 1 2.34 -23.14 -9.75
C MET A 1 2.42 -21.73 -10.30
N GLN A 2 2.07 -20.72 -9.51
CA GLN A 2 2.33 -19.34 -9.90
C GLN A 2 3.82 -19.10 -9.63
N THR A 3 4.62 -18.98 -10.67
CA THR A 3 5.99 -18.49 -10.57
C THR A 3 5.90 -17.06 -10.09
N GLY A 4 6.46 -16.78 -8.91
CA GLY A 4 6.49 -15.44 -8.37
C GLY A 4 7.09 -14.46 -9.38
N ALA A 5 6.40 -13.34 -9.63
CA ALA A 5 6.92 -12.31 -10.50
C ALA A 5 8.11 -11.64 -9.80
N VAL A 6 9.25 -11.63 -10.46
CA VAL A 6 10.41 -10.85 -10.03
C VAL A 6 10.24 -9.42 -10.55
N THR A 7 10.22 -8.45 -9.65
CA THR A 7 10.23 -7.04 -10.00
C THR A 7 11.67 -6.53 -9.96
N SER A 8 12.18 -6.02 -11.08
CA SER A 8 13.49 -5.41 -11.17
C SER A 8 13.35 -3.90 -11.33
N ILE A 9 14.12 -3.15 -10.57
CA ILE A 9 14.23 -1.70 -10.70
C ILE A 9 15.62 -1.39 -11.18
N LEU A 10 15.72 -0.76 -12.35
CA LEU A 10 16.97 -0.35 -12.95
C LEU A 10 17.19 1.14 -12.70
N PHE A 11 18.38 1.49 -12.31
CA PHE A 11 18.82 2.88 -12.15
C PHE A 11 19.86 3.16 -13.25
N ASP A 12 19.54 4.08 -14.14
CA ASP A 12 20.47 4.57 -15.15
C ASP A 12 21.17 5.83 -14.61
N PHE A 13 22.48 5.87 -14.67
CA PHE A 13 23.31 7.01 -14.27
C PHE A 13 24.51 7.16 -15.18
N GLU A 14 25.01 8.39 -15.32
CA GLU A 14 26.18 8.66 -16.14
C GLU A 14 27.46 8.16 -15.46
N SER A 15 28.40 7.66 -16.28
CA SER A 15 29.69 7.16 -15.77
C SER A 15 30.48 8.28 -15.10
N GLY A 16 30.86 8.07 -13.83
CA GLY A 16 31.60 9.04 -13.02
C GLY A 16 30.75 9.84 -12.04
N GLU A 17 29.43 9.72 -12.08
CA GLU A 17 28.54 10.27 -11.07
C GLU A 17 28.46 9.38 -9.84
N LEU A 18 28.40 10.01 -8.65
CA LEU A 18 28.06 9.29 -7.42
C LEU A 18 26.55 9.13 -7.34
N LEU A 19 26.07 7.90 -7.48
CA LEU A 19 24.66 7.59 -7.30
C LEU A 19 24.37 7.33 -5.81
N GLU A 20 23.60 8.20 -5.21
CA GLU A 20 22.98 7.96 -3.90
C GLU A 20 21.46 7.94 -4.10
N LYS A 21 20.79 6.82 -3.74
CA LYS A 21 19.35 6.72 -3.81
C LYS A 21 18.80 6.10 -2.54
N TRP A 22 17.84 6.78 -1.94
CA TRP A 22 17.17 6.33 -0.73
C TRP A 22 16.04 5.36 -1.08
N LEU A 23 15.97 4.27 -0.33
CA LEU A 23 14.89 3.30 -0.39
C LEU A 23 14.21 3.25 0.96
N TYR A 24 12.89 3.43 0.99
CA TYR A 24 12.09 3.34 2.19
C TYR A 24 11.16 2.14 2.09
N PHE A 25 11.29 1.20 3.01
CA PHE A 25 10.45 0.01 3.10
C PHE A 25 9.51 0.14 4.30
N THR A 26 8.24 -0.15 4.08
CA THR A 26 7.22 -0.18 5.13
C THR A 26 6.30 -1.39 4.93
N SER A 27 5.85 -1.98 6.03
CA SER A 27 4.87 -3.06 6.07
C SER A 27 3.93 -2.87 7.25
N ASP A 28 2.90 -3.69 7.32
CA ASP A 28 2.00 -3.79 8.48
C ASP A 28 1.44 -2.42 8.93
N THR A 29 1.12 -1.60 7.95
CA THR A 29 0.61 -0.23 8.21
C THR A 29 -0.76 -0.28 8.87
N HIS A 30 -1.60 -1.25 8.48
CA HIS A 30 -2.98 -1.40 8.99
C HIS A 30 -3.73 -0.06 8.99
N PHE A 31 -3.72 0.61 7.84
CA PHE A 31 -4.09 2.00 7.67
C PHE A 31 -5.47 2.37 8.21
N ASP A 32 -6.41 1.46 8.13
CA ASP A 32 -7.80 1.60 8.58
C ASP A 32 -8.02 1.25 10.05
N SER A 33 -7.00 0.73 10.72
CA SER A 33 -7.04 0.39 12.15
C SER A 33 -6.86 1.61 13.05
N VAL A 34 -7.54 1.62 14.20
CA VAL A 34 -7.32 2.62 15.26
C VAL A 34 -5.91 2.57 15.83
N TYR A 35 -5.23 1.44 15.69
CA TYR A 35 -3.85 1.25 16.17
C TYR A 35 -2.79 1.78 15.20
N CYS A 36 -3.16 2.09 13.95
CA CYS A 36 -2.24 2.71 13.01
C CYS A 36 -1.81 4.10 13.48
N ASN A 37 -0.52 4.29 13.69
CA ASN A 37 0.04 5.62 13.93
C ASN A 37 0.21 6.38 12.61
N ARG A 38 -0.89 6.90 12.07
CA ARG A 38 -0.89 7.63 10.80
C ARG A 38 0.02 8.85 10.80
N ASN A 39 0.19 9.52 11.95
CA ASN A 39 1.07 10.69 12.04
C ASN A 39 2.52 10.29 11.77
N MET A 40 2.98 9.20 12.38
CA MET A 40 4.31 8.64 12.12
C MET A 40 4.44 8.20 10.66
N PHE A 41 3.49 7.43 10.15
CA PHE A 41 3.49 6.95 8.77
C PHE A 41 3.61 8.10 7.76
N PHE A 42 2.81 9.16 7.91
CA PHE A 42 2.89 10.32 7.01
C PHE A 42 4.16 11.14 7.22
N SER A 43 4.68 11.24 8.45
CA SER A 43 5.97 11.88 8.71
C SER A 43 7.11 11.15 7.97
N ASP A 44 7.08 9.82 7.98
CA ASP A 44 8.07 9.01 7.27
C ASP A 44 7.95 9.17 5.74
N LEU A 45 6.72 9.23 5.21
CA LEU A 45 6.50 9.51 3.79
C LEU A 45 6.94 10.94 3.41
N ASP A 46 6.73 11.93 4.27
CA ASP A 46 7.23 13.29 4.04
C ASP A 46 8.77 13.31 4.00
N GLN A 47 9.46 12.54 4.88
CA GLN A 47 10.92 12.37 4.83
C GLN A 47 11.37 11.63 3.57
N ALA A 48 10.66 10.58 3.18
CA ALA A 48 10.95 9.85 1.94
C ALA A 48 10.83 10.77 0.72
N LYS A 49 9.77 11.58 0.66
CA LYS A 49 9.57 12.56 -0.40
C LYS A 49 10.65 13.63 -0.42
N LEU A 50 11.04 14.18 0.74
CA LEU A 50 12.10 15.18 0.84
C LEU A 50 13.44 14.67 0.30
N ARG A 51 13.73 13.39 0.47
CA ARG A 51 14.96 12.71 0.02
C ARG A 51 14.85 12.11 -1.37
N ASP A 52 13.76 12.34 -2.07
CA ASP A 52 13.47 11.68 -3.36
C ASP A 52 13.64 10.15 -3.28
N ALA A 53 13.23 9.56 -2.16
CA ALA A 53 13.32 8.13 -1.93
C ALA A 53 12.27 7.37 -2.74
N PHE A 54 12.59 6.13 -3.10
CA PHE A 54 11.57 5.17 -3.53
C PHE A 54 10.92 4.49 -2.33
N VAL A 55 9.59 4.47 -2.30
CA VAL A 55 8.79 3.87 -1.24
C VAL A 55 8.27 2.51 -1.69
N PHE A 56 8.47 1.50 -0.85
CA PHE A 56 7.98 0.14 -1.04
C PHE A 56 7.06 -0.22 0.11
N VAL A 57 5.78 -0.45 -0.19
CA VAL A 57 4.80 -0.97 0.77
C VAL A 57 4.73 -2.48 0.56
N ILE A 58 5.24 -3.24 1.51
CA ILE A 58 5.48 -4.68 1.37
C ILE A 58 4.54 -5.54 2.22
N GLY A 59 3.25 -5.27 2.11
CA GLY A 59 2.17 -6.06 2.70
C GLY A 59 1.45 -5.38 3.86
N ASP A 60 0.23 -5.85 4.08
CA ASP A 60 -0.66 -5.46 5.17
C ASP A 60 -0.81 -3.94 5.32
N PHE A 61 -0.97 -3.26 4.17
CA PHE A 61 -1.29 -1.83 4.17
C PHE A 61 -2.67 -1.59 4.81
N PHE A 62 -3.65 -2.43 4.49
CA PHE A 62 -4.96 -2.42 5.12
C PHE A 62 -5.04 -3.50 6.21
N ASP A 63 -5.70 -3.18 7.32
CA ASP A 63 -6.12 -4.19 8.28
C ASP A 63 -7.22 -5.07 7.68
N ALA A 64 -8.21 -4.43 7.10
CA ALA A 64 -9.25 -4.99 6.23
C ALA A 64 -10.01 -6.22 6.78
N MET A 65 -9.92 -6.49 8.08
CA MET A 65 -10.55 -7.62 8.75
C MET A 65 -12.05 -7.40 9.06
N GLN A 66 -12.74 -6.70 8.17
CA GLN A 66 -14.14 -6.31 8.39
C GLN A 66 -15.13 -7.16 7.57
N GLY A 67 -14.61 -8.07 6.76
CA GLY A 67 -15.43 -8.94 5.94
C GLY A 67 -16.40 -9.78 6.78
N ARG A 68 -17.66 -9.85 6.36
CA ARG A 68 -18.70 -10.60 7.06
C ARG A 68 -18.33 -12.05 7.34
N PHE A 69 -17.50 -12.63 6.51
CA PHE A 69 -17.08 -14.03 6.56
C PHE A 69 -15.64 -14.23 7.06
N ASP A 70 -14.95 -13.16 7.46
CA ASP A 70 -13.63 -13.31 8.07
C ASP A 70 -13.79 -13.70 9.55
N PRO A 71 -13.27 -14.86 9.97
CA PRO A 71 -13.38 -15.33 11.35
C PRO A 71 -12.64 -14.42 12.35
N ARG A 72 -11.71 -13.58 11.85
CA ARG A 72 -10.95 -12.63 12.64
C ARG A 72 -11.62 -11.26 12.74
N ARG A 73 -12.84 -11.13 12.22
CA ARG A 73 -13.57 -9.87 12.18
C ARG A 73 -13.67 -9.22 13.56
N ASP A 74 -13.13 -8.01 13.67
CA ASP A 74 -13.24 -7.17 14.85
C ASP A 74 -13.53 -5.72 14.44
N MET A 75 -14.79 -5.30 14.64
CA MET A 75 -15.23 -3.94 14.32
C MET A 75 -14.71 -2.90 15.32
N SER A 76 -14.19 -3.31 16.50
CA SER A 76 -13.69 -2.38 17.51
C SER A 76 -12.38 -1.71 17.08
N ILE A 77 -11.56 -2.42 16.31
CA ILE A 77 -10.27 -1.92 15.82
C ILE A 77 -10.40 -1.04 14.58
N LEU A 78 -11.57 -1.05 13.93
CA LEU A 78 -11.81 -0.22 12.75
C LEU A 78 -12.01 1.23 13.15
N ARG A 79 -11.32 2.14 12.47
CA ARG A 79 -11.54 3.58 12.66
C ARG A 79 -12.98 3.96 12.39
N PRO A 80 -13.56 4.89 13.17
CA PRO A 80 -14.97 5.26 13.05
C PRO A 80 -15.40 5.69 11.65
N GLU A 81 -14.54 6.40 10.92
CA GLU A 81 -14.79 6.87 9.55
C GLU A 81 -14.98 5.75 8.53
N TYR A 82 -14.50 4.54 8.83
CA TYR A 82 -14.62 3.37 7.96
C TYR A 82 -15.74 2.41 8.36
N ARG A 83 -16.50 2.70 9.42
CA ARG A 83 -17.65 1.88 9.85
C ARG A 83 -18.86 2.13 8.96
N ARG A 84 -18.76 1.70 7.70
CA ARG A 84 -19.70 1.99 6.61
C ARG A 84 -20.07 0.70 5.85
N SER A 85 -21.21 0.72 5.18
CA SER A 85 -21.65 -0.40 4.33
C SER A 85 -20.79 -0.54 3.06
N ASP A 86 -20.23 0.57 2.55
CA ASP A 86 -19.34 0.68 1.40
C ASP A 86 -17.84 0.70 1.81
N TYR A 87 -17.53 0.03 2.91
CA TYR A 87 -16.22 0.11 3.55
C TYR A 87 -15.03 -0.09 2.59
N TYR A 88 -15.03 -1.17 1.79
CA TYR A 88 -13.91 -1.46 0.88
C TYR A 88 -13.72 -0.38 -0.19
N ASP A 89 -14.80 0.18 -0.71
CA ASP A 89 -14.73 1.25 -1.70
C ASP A 89 -14.22 2.54 -1.07
N TYR A 90 -14.72 2.85 0.12
CA TYR A 90 -14.35 4.06 0.82
C TYR A 90 -12.90 4.03 1.34
N VAL A 91 -12.42 2.91 1.88
CA VAL A 91 -11.05 2.81 2.39
C VAL A 91 -10.02 2.94 1.25
N VAL A 92 -10.28 2.36 0.08
CA VAL A 92 -9.43 2.53 -1.11
C VAL A 92 -9.43 3.98 -1.57
N LYS A 93 -10.60 4.61 -1.66
CA LYS A 93 -10.72 6.01 -2.06
C LYS A 93 -9.99 6.94 -1.09
N ASP A 94 -10.29 6.85 0.21
CA ASP A 94 -9.72 7.71 1.25
C ASP A 94 -8.20 7.56 1.36
N SER A 95 -7.69 6.32 1.32
CA SER A 95 -6.24 6.08 1.33
C SER A 95 -5.56 6.62 0.08
N SER A 96 -6.19 6.46 -1.10
CA SER A 96 -5.64 7.01 -2.34
C SER A 96 -5.57 8.55 -2.31
N GLU A 97 -6.60 9.22 -1.80
CA GLU A 97 -6.62 10.68 -1.65
C GLU A 97 -5.49 11.15 -0.72
N LYS A 98 -5.24 10.44 0.37
CA LYS A 98 -4.18 10.76 1.32
C LYS A 98 -2.77 10.45 0.80
N LEU A 99 -2.63 9.45 -0.06
CA LEU A 99 -1.35 9.04 -0.65
C LEU A 99 -1.01 9.78 -1.96
N GLU A 100 -1.95 10.52 -2.53
CA GLU A 100 -1.80 11.19 -3.83
C GLU A 100 -0.51 12.02 -3.93
N LYS A 101 -0.20 12.81 -2.90
CA LYS A 101 1.00 13.67 -2.88
C LYS A 101 2.33 12.91 -2.82
N TYR A 102 2.29 11.59 -2.58
CA TYR A 102 3.45 10.70 -2.52
C TYR A 102 3.52 9.71 -3.69
N ALA A 103 2.52 9.69 -4.55
CA ALA A 103 2.37 8.67 -5.58
C ALA A 103 3.60 8.53 -6.49
N ASN A 104 4.28 9.64 -6.81
CA ASN A 104 5.49 9.62 -7.63
C ASN A 104 6.72 9.03 -6.90
N ASN A 105 6.68 8.95 -5.57
CA ASN A 105 7.73 8.32 -4.79
C ASN A 105 7.43 6.83 -4.52
N ILE A 106 6.15 6.42 -4.60
CA ILE A 106 5.77 5.03 -4.36
C ILE A 106 6.16 4.20 -5.58
N ALA A 107 7.12 3.31 -5.41
CA ALA A 107 7.56 2.39 -6.45
C ALA A 107 6.68 1.14 -6.54
N MET A 108 6.27 0.60 -5.37
CA MET A 108 5.52 -0.64 -5.31
C MET A 108 4.57 -0.67 -4.10
N ILE A 109 3.39 -1.25 -4.31
CA ILE A 109 2.48 -1.69 -3.24
C ILE A 109 2.22 -3.18 -3.46
N ALA A 110 2.62 -4.00 -2.49
CA ALA A 110 2.39 -5.45 -2.51
C ALA A 110 1.33 -5.84 -1.47
N PRO A 111 0.54 -6.88 -1.73
CA PRO A 111 -0.44 -7.37 -0.77
C PRO A 111 0.24 -8.16 0.35
N GLY A 112 -0.31 -8.07 1.56
CA GLY A 112 -0.03 -8.98 2.65
C GLY A 112 -1.13 -10.03 2.82
N ASN A 113 -1.11 -10.74 3.94
CA ASN A 113 -2.10 -11.77 4.22
C ASN A 113 -3.50 -11.19 4.51
N HIS A 114 -3.59 -9.93 4.94
CA HIS A 114 -4.85 -9.24 5.17
C HIS A 114 -5.57 -8.98 3.84
N GLU A 115 -4.90 -8.38 2.86
CA GLU A 115 -5.48 -8.14 1.53
C GLU A 115 -5.82 -9.45 0.81
N LEU A 116 -5.01 -10.50 0.98
CA LEU A 116 -5.33 -11.82 0.42
C LEU A 116 -6.55 -12.46 1.07
N SER A 117 -6.77 -12.24 2.37
CA SER A 117 -7.99 -12.67 3.03
C SER A 117 -9.22 -11.99 2.44
N VAL A 118 -9.14 -10.69 2.17
CA VAL A 118 -10.23 -9.95 1.50
C VAL A 118 -10.46 -10.48 0.09
N LEU A 119 -9.40 -10.73 -0.67
CA LEU A 119 -9.52 -11.31 -2.00
C LEU A 119 -10.26 -12.66 -1.96
N LYS A 120 -9.89 -13.52 -1.02
CA LYS A 120 -10.49 -14.83 -0.85
C LYS A 120 -11.96 -14.78 -0.41
N ASN A 121 -12.27 -13.88 0.54
CA ASN A 121 -13.59 -13.89 1.21
C ASN A 121 -14.59 -12.90 0.58
N ALA A 122 -14.12 -11.86 -0.10
CA ALA A 122 -14.95 -10.81 -0.68
C ALA A 122 -14.72 -10.62 -2.19
N ASN A 123 -13.84 -11.42 -2.80
CA ASN A 123 -13.51 -11.36 -4.22
C ASN A 123 -13.13 -9.94 -4.70
N THR A 124 -12.45 -9.18 -3.85
CA THR A 124 -11.94 -7.83 -4.19
C THR A 124 -10.49 -7.69 -3.75
N PHE A 125 -9.65 -7.13 -4.63
CA PHE A 125 -8.22 -7.00 -4.39
C PHE A 125 -7.87 -5.55 -4.04
N LEU A 126 -7.83 -5.22 -2.75
CA LEU A 126 -7.72 -3.84 -2.27
C LEU A 126 -6.42 -3.16 -2.69
N SER A 127 -5.28 -3.86 -2.62
CA SER A 127 -3.97 -3.31 -3.01
C SER A 127 -3.89 -3.00 -4.51
N ASP A 128 -4.43 -3.89 -5.37
CA ASP A 128 -4.50 -3.64 -6.81
C ASP A 128 -5.39 -2.44 -7.13
N ARG A 129 -6.54 -2.35 -6.48
CA ARG A 129 -7.46 -1.20 -6.62
C ARG A 129 -6.81 0.10 -6.19
N LEU A 130 -6.06 0.10 -5.08
CA LEU A 130 -5.33 1.28 -4.59
C LEU A 130 -4.27 1.73 -5.62
N VAL A 131 -3.47 0.79 -6.13
CA VAL A 131 -2.47 1.05 -7.18
C VAL A 131 -3.13 1.62 -8.43
N SER A 132 -4.19 0.97 -8.91
CA SER A 132 -4.92 1.41 -10.09
C SER A 132 -5.50 2.82 -9.92
N TYR A 133 -6.06 3.11 -8.75
CA TYR A 133 -6.63 4.42 -8.45
C TYR A 133 -5.56 5.52 -8.43
N LEU A 134 -4.42 5.27 -7.74
CA LEU A 134 -3.31 6.21 -7.70
C LEU A 134 -2.72 6.47 -9.08
N ASN A 135 -2.41 5.42 -9.84
CA ASN A 135 -1.84 5.55 -11.18
C ASN A 135 -2.77 6.33 -12.12
N ASN A 136 -4.07 6.02 -12.10
CA ASN A 136 -5.05 6.72 -12.95
C ASN A 136 -5.19 8.20 -12.57
N LYS A 137 -5.13 8.52 -11.27
CA LYS A 137 -5.34 9.88 -10.78
C LYS A 137 -4.11 10.77 -10.94
N THR A 138 -2.91 10.22 -10.76
CA THR A 138 -1.67 11.01 -10.70
C THR A 138 -0.77 10.84 -11.92
N GLY A 139 -1.03 9.85 -12.77
CA GLY A 139 -0.12 9.45 -13.85
C GLY A 139 1.15 8.74 -13.36
N SER A 140 1.22 8.36 -12.09
CA SER A 140 2.34 7.59 -11.54
C SER A 140 2.42 6.18 -12.14
N ARG A 141 3.54 5.51 -11.88
CA ARG A 141 3.80 4.14 -12.39
C ARG A 141 4.06 3.18 -11.22
N ILE A 142 3.20 3.23 -10.22
CA ILE A 142 3.27 2.32 -9.08
C ILE A 142 3.05 0.89 -9.56
N ILE A 143 3.93 -0.02 -9.16
CA ILE A 143 3.81 -1.44 -9.48
C ILE A 143 2.96 -2.10 -8.40
N HIS A 144 1.97 -2.89 -8.82
CA HIS A 144 1.32 -3.83 -7.92
C HIS A 144 2.22 -5.05 -7.77
N GLY A 145 2.80 -5.23 -6.58
CA GLY A 145 3.61 -6.40 -6.24
C GLY A 145 2.75 -7.66 -6.14
N GLY A 146 3.31 -8.81 -6.53
CA GLY A 146 2.70 -10.10 -6.21
C GLY A 146 2.85 -10.40 -4.72
N TYR A 147 2.05 -11.35 -4.20
CA TYR A 147 2.34 -11.96 -2.91
C TYR A 147 3.60 -12.80 -3.08
N GLY A 148 4.72 -12.19 -2.77
CA GLY A 148 6.00 -12.84 -2.87
C GLY A 148 6.35 -13.54 -1.57
N GLY A 149 6.59 -14.85 -1.66
CA GLY A 149 7.50 -15.45 -0.70
C GLY A 149 8.90 -14.90 -1.00
N TRP A 150 9.55 -14.44 -0.01
CA TRP A 150 10.94 -13.99 -0.02
C TRP A 150 11.88 -15.18 -0.01
#